data_c391a6be3ac3c37b3920b5c6b2dc2cc0
#
_entry.id   c391a6be3ac3c37b3920b5c6b2dc2cc0
#
_cell.length_a   1.000
_cell.length_b   1.000
_cell.length_c   1.000
_cell.angle_alpha   90.00
_cell.angle_beta   90.00
_cell.angle_gamma   90.00
#
_symmetry.space_group_name_H-M   'P 1'
#
loop_
_entity.id
_entity.type
_entity.pdbx_description
1 polymer ?
#
loop_
_entity_poly.entity_id
_entity_poly.type
_entity_poly.pdbx_seq_one_letter_code
_entity_poly.pdbx_strand_id
1 'polypeptide(L)'
;QPPAGESTAVAPAPASFPLVSTANVPTQRAARYGKQLVSHMGHKITGSWDEEAASGYLLFDREGPVLGRFDVIASASDLRLELRTEPERADRLEFIVGIHLARFGARDSLAISWERTDGSEGTTQGPLTPEEVEAHARAKKAAREAAGQ
;
A
#
# COMPACT_ATOMS: atom_id res chain seq x y z
N GLN A 1 14.91 -25.92 -6.49
CA GLN A 1 15.21 -25.15 -6.50
C GLN A 1 15.16 -24.47 -7.19
N PRO A 2 14.97 -24.14 -7.08
CA PRO A 2 14.91 -23.27 -7.74
C PRO A 2 15.51 -22.44 -7.98
N PRO A 3 15.61 -22.34 -8.46
CA PRO A 3 16.28 -21.61 -8.87
C PRO A 3 16.49 -20.51 -8.45
N ALA A 4 16.89 -20.62 -8.21
CA ALA A 4 17.26 -19.72 -7.92
C ALA A 4 17.30 -18.57 -8.32
N GLY A 5 17.56 -18.53 -8.91
CA GLY A 5 17.70 -17.36 -9.18
C GLY A 5 16.77 -16.52 -8.81
N GLU A 6 16.23 -16.91 -8.60
CA GLU A 6 15.54 -16.23 -8.30
C GLU A 6 15.61 -15.61 -7.34
N SER A 7 16.01 -15.92 -7.01
CA SER A 7 16.06 -15.31 -6.17
C SER A 7 16.36 -14.29 -5.86
N THR A 8 16.47 -14.06 -6.17
CA THR A 8 16.74 -13.19 -5.87
C THR A 8 16.27 -12.63 -5.01
N ALA A 9 16.08 -13.21 -4.81
CA ALA A 9 15.97 -12.69 -4.10
C ALA A 9 15.75 -11.70 -3.25
N VAL A 10 15.50 -10.90 -3.57
CA VAL A 10 15.17 -9.79 -2.78
C VAL A 10 13.86 -9.92 -2.08
N ALA A 11 12.94 -10.62 -2.67
CA ALA A 11 11.61 -10.74 -2.08
C ALA A 11 11.59 -11.91 -1.10
N PRO A 12 10.95 -11.75 0.05
CA PRO A 12 10.78 -12.89 0.94
C PRO A 12 9.89 -13.95 0.31
N ALA A 13 10.09 -15.19 0.74
CA ALA A 13 9.26 -16.27 0.25
C ALA A 13 7.81 -16.06 0.70
N PRO A 14 6.83 -16.42 -0.14
CA PRO A 14 5.42 -16.25 0.26
C PRO A 14 5.07 -16.98 1.55
N ALA A 15 5.73 -18.08 1.83
CA ALA A 15 5.44 -18.83 3.05
C ALA A 15 5.79 -18.05 4.31
N SER A 16 6.64 -17.02 4.21
CA SER A 16 6.95 -16.17 5.35
C SER A 16 5.77 -15.32 5.79
N PHE A 17 4.78 -15.16 4.91
CA PHE A 17 3.64 -14.30 5.21
C PHE A 17 2.38 -15.08 4.90
N PRO A 18 1.79 -15.69 5.93
CA PRO A 18 0.68 -16.62 5.71
C PRO A 18 -0.62 -15.96 5.28
N LEU A 19 -0.79 -14.67 5.56
CA LEU A 19 -2.03 -13.98 5.23
C LEU A 19 -1.85 -13.17 3.95
N VAL A 20 -2.79 -13.33 3.02
CA VAL A 20 -2.85 -12.52 1.82
C VAL A 20 -4.12 -11.70 1.87
N SER A 21 -3.97 -10.38 1.73
CA SER A 21 -5.07 -9.44 1.70
C SER A 21 -5.06 -8.74 0.36
N THR A 22 -6.21 -8.66 -0.30
CA THR A 22 -6.31 -8.05 -1.62
C THR A 22 -7.37 -6.98 -1.64
N ALA A 23 -7.19 -6.02 -2.55
CA ALA A 23 -8.18 -4.99 -2.78
C ALA A 23 -8.16 -4.64 -4.26
N ASN A 24 -9.31 -4.27 -4.78
CA ASN A 24 -9.42 -3.84 -6.16
C ASN A 24 -10.06 -2.46 -6.16
N VAL A 25 -9.35 -1.48 -6.70
CA VAL A 25 -9.78 -0.09 -6.65
C VAL A 25 -10.08 0.38 -8.06
N PRO A 26 -11.36 0.55 -8.42
CA PRO A 26 -11.69 1.02 -9.77
C PRO A 26 -11.25 2.47 -9.96
N THR A 27 -10.49 2.70 -11.01
CA THR A 27 -10.07 4.05 -11.38
C THR A 27 -9.44 4.01 -12.76
N GLN A 28 -9.64 5.06 -13.53
CA GLN A 28 -9.01 5.17 -14.84
C GLN A 28 -7.61 5.75 -14.75
N ARG A 29 -7.16 6.08 -13.55
CA ARG A 29 -5.82 6.62 -13.30
C ARG A 29 -4.99 5.66 -12.48
N ALA A 30 -5.20 4.37 -12.66
CA ALA A 30 -4.59 3.35 -11.83
C ALA A 30 -3.06 3.44 -11.83
N ALA A 31 -2.46 3.55 -13.02
CA ALA A 31 -0.99 3.59 -13.10
C ALA A 31 -0.44 4.82 -12.38
N ARG A 32 -1.11 5.95 -12.50
CA ARG A 32 -0.68 7.17 -11.84
C ARG A 32 -0.70 7.01 -10.32
N TYR A 33 -1.79 6.49 -9.78
CA TYR A 33 -1.90 6.30 -8.33
C TYR A 33 -0.95 5.23 -7.82
N GLY A 34 -0.78 4.15 -8.58
CA GLY A 34 0.16 3.11 -8.16
C GLY A 34 1.58 3.61 -8.11
N LYS A 35 2.00 4.33 -9.14
CA LYS A 35 3.34 4.90 -9.17
C LYS A 35 3.54 5.91 -8.04
N GLN A 36 2.54 6.74 -7.80
CA GLN A 36 2.63 7.75 -6.75
C GLN A 36 2.78 7.09 -5.37
N LEU A 37 2.01 6.03 -5.13
CA LEU A 37 2.09 5.31 -3.87
C LEU A 37 3.47 4.71 -3.66
N VAL A 38 3.99 3.98 -4.67
CA VAL A 38 5.28 3.33 -4.55
C VAL A 38 6.39 4.36 -4.40
N SER A 39 6.33 5.45 -5.16
CA SER A 39 7.33 6.50 -5.08
C SER A 39 7.32 7.17 -3.70
N HIS A 40 6.14 7.46 -3.19
CA HIS A 40 6.02 8.12 -1.89
C HIS A 40 6.54 7.24 -0.77
N MET A 41 6.10 6.00 -0.73
CA MET A 41 6.50 5.10 0.35
C MET A 41 7.94 4.63 0.20
N GLY A 42 8.45 4.64 -1.02
CA GLY A 42 9.83 4.26 -1.29
C GLY A 42 10.87 5.16 -0.65
N HIS A 43 10.46 6.31 -0.14
CA HIS A 43 11.37 7.17 0.61
C HIS A 43 11.74 6.58 1.98
N LYS A 44 10.93 5.67 2.50
CA LYS A 44 11.13 5.13 3.84
C LYS A 44 11.30 3.62 3.86
N ILE A 45 10.82 2.93 2.83
CA ILE A 45 10.92 1.48 2.75
C ILE A 45 11.35 1.10 1.35
N THR A 46 11.74 -0.16 1.18
CA THR A 46 12.18 -0.65 -0.14
C THR A 46 11.01 -0.73 -1.10
N GLY A 47 11.17 -0.20 -2.29
CA GLY A 47 10.13 -0.26 -3.30
C GLY A 47 10.65 0.03 -4.69
N SER A 48 9.88 -0.39 -5.68
CA SER A 48 10.24 -0.17 -7.07
C SER A 48 8.98 -0.18 -7.94
N TRP A 49 8.96 0.67 -8.94
CA TRP A 49 7.88 0.75 -9.92
C TRP A 49 8.41 0.44 -11.31
N ASP A 50 7.69 -0.41 -12.03
CA ASP A 50 8.04 -0.78 -13.41
C ASP A 50 7.05 -0.10 -14.35
N GLU A 51 7.53 0.88 -15.10
CA GLU A 51 6.68 1.67 -16.00
C GLU A 51 6.05 0.83 -17.10
N GLU A 52 6.81 -0.10 -17.64
CA GLU A 52 6.30 -0.91 -18.74
C GLU A 52 5.20 -1.85 -18.27
N ALA A 53 5.41 -2.48 -17.14
CA ALA A 53 4.45 -3.42 -16.59
C ALA A 53 3.31 -2.71 -15.86
N ALA A 54 3.46 -1.43 -15.59
CA ALA A 54 2.51 -0.66 -14.78
C ALA A 54 2.25 -1.37 -13.46
N SER A 55 3.32 -1.77 -12.80
CA SER A 55 3.22 -2.49 -11.54
C SER A 55 4.43 -2.20 -10.68
N GLY A 56 4.30 -2.48 -9.39
CA GLY A 56 5.40 -2.26 -8.47
C GLY A 56 5.22 -3.02 -7.19
N TYR A 57 6.18 -2.86 -6.29
CA TYR A 57 6.11 -3.54 -5.01
C TYR A 57 6.73 -2.67 -3.93
N LEU A 58 6.39 -3.00 -2.69
CA LEU A 58 6.97 -2.40 -1.49
C LEU A 58 7.27 -3.51 -0.50
N LEU A 59 8.38 -3.35 0.22
CA LEU A 59 8.71 -4.24 1.34
C LEU A 59 8.65 -3.39 2.61
N PHE A 60 7.88 -3.86 3.59
CA PHE A 60 7.76 -3.13 4.85
C PHE A 60 8.94 -3.47 5.73
N ASP A 61 10.06 -2.80 5.48
CA ASP A 61 11.34 -3.10 6.09
C ASP A 61 11.98 -1.89 6.78
N ARG A 62 11.15 -0.92 7.15
CA ARG A 62 11.67 0.34 7.70
C ARG A 62 12.60 0.14 8.89
N GLU A 63 12.32 -0.87 9.70
CA GLU A 63 13.10 -1.11 10.92
C GLU A 63 14.06 -2.28 10.78
N GLY A 64 14.28 -2.74 9.57
CA GLY A 64 15.23 -3.81 9.28
C GLY A 64 14.56 -5.05 8.73
N PRO A 65 13.90 -5.83 9.58
CA PRO A 65 13.24 -7.04 9.06
C PRO A 65 12.07 -6.69 8.15
N VAL A 66 11.83 -7.56 7.17
CA VAL A 66 10.68 -7.38 6.28
C VAL A 66 9.44 -7.92 6.98
N LEU A 67 8.51 -7.03 7.30
CA LEU A 67 7.29 -7.39 8.03
C LEU A 67 6.12 -7.69 7.10
N GLY A 68 6.25 -7.36 5.82
CA GLY A 68 5.22 -7.64 4.84
C GLY A 68 5.67 -7.24 3.46
N ARG A 69 4.97 -7.76 2.45
CA ARG A 69 5.22 -7.40 1.07
C ARG A 69 3.93 -6.93 0.43
N PHE A 70 4.01 -5.86 -0.32
CA PHE A 70 2.88 -5.29 -1.01
C PHE A 70 3.18 -5.23 -2.50
N ASP A 71 2.25 -5.72 -3.32
CA ASP A 71 2.33 -5.64 -4.76
C ASP A 71 1.15 -4.85 -5.29
N VAL A 72 1.40 -4.03 -6.31
CA VAL A 72 0.36 -3.22 -6.92
C VAL A 72 0.45 -3.34 -8.43
N ILE A 73 -0.68 -3.59 -9.06
CA ILE A 73 -0.76 -3.79 -10.50
C ILE A 73 -1.86 -2.89 -11.05
N ALA A 74 -1.50 -2.06 -12.02
CA ALA A 74 -2.45 -1.13 -12.61
C ALA A 74 -2.94 -1.68 -13.96
N SER A 75 -4.25 -1.57 -14.18
CA SER A 75 -4.83 -1.83 -15.48
C SER A 75 -5.47 -0.54 -15.99
N ALA A 76 -6.12 -0.61 -17.15
CA ALA A 76 -6.77 0.57 -17.71
C ALA A 76 -7.93 1.06 -16.84
N SER A 77 -8.53 0.18 -16.05
CA SER A 77 -9.75 0.50 -15.32
C SER A 77 -9.68 0.25 -13.82
N ASP A 78 -8.61 -0.33 -13.31
CA ASP A 78 -8.53 -0.53 -11.87
C ASP A 78 -7.09 -0.67 -11.40
N LEU A 79 -6.95 -0.58 -10.07
CA LEU A 79 -5.69 -0.76 -9.38
C LEU A 79 -5.86 -1.95 -8.45
N ARG A 80 -5.07 -2.99 -8.68
CA ARG A 80 -5.14 -4.21 -7.89
C ARG A 80 -4.03 -4.20 -6.85
N LEU A 81 -4.41 -4.45 -5.61
CA LEU A 81 -3.49 -4.42 -4.48
C LEU A 81 -3.42 -5.81 -3.86
N GLU A 82 -2.21 -6.22 -3.51
CA GLU A 82 -2.01 -7.51 -2.86
C GLU A 82 -0.99 -7.35 -1.76
N LEU A 83 -1.43 -7.59 -0.52
CA LEU A 83 -0.59 -7.44 0.66
C LEU A 83 -0.39 -8.80 1.30
N ARG A 84 0.86 -9.14 1.58
CA ARG A 84 1.21 -10.38 2.27
C ARG A 84 1.89 -10.02 3.58
N THR A 85 1.35 -10.53 4.68
CA THR A 85 1.90 -10.25 6.00
C THR A 85 1.37 -11.28 7.00
N GLU A 86 1.70 -11.07 8.26
CA GLU A 86 1.17 -11.89 9.34
C GLU A 86 -0.14 -11.31 9.83
N PRO A 87 -1.05 -12.18 10.35
CA PRO A 87 -2.38 -11.70 10.74
C PRO A 87 -2.37 -10.54 11.73
N GLU A 88 -1.44 -10.54 12.66
CA GLU A 88 -1.41 -9.50 13.68
C GLU A 88 -0.98 -8.14 13.13
N ARG A 89 -0.42 -8.10 11.92
CA ARG A 89 0.01 -6.84 11.30
C ARG A 89 -0.91 -6.40 10.18
N ALA A 90 -1.89 -7.24 9.83
CA ALA A 90 -2.70 -6.97 8.64
C ALA A 90 -3.47 -5.67 8.74
N ASP A 91 -4.12 -5.41 9.88
CA ASP A 91 -4.88 -4.17 10.05
C ASP A 91 -4.02 -2.95 9.80
N ARG A 92 -2.83 -2.94 10.39
CA ARG A 92 -1.96 -1.78 10.31
C ARG A 92 -1.43 -1.55 8.91
N LEU A 93 -0.97 -2.62 8.25
CA LEU A 93 -0.40 -2.48 6.93
C LEU A 93 -1.46 -2.16 5.89
N GLU A 94 -2.65 -2.75 6.01
CA GLU A 94 -3.77 -2.38 5.16
C GLU A 94 -4.09 -0.91 5.31
N PHE A 95 -4.12 -0.42 6.54
CA PHE A 95 -4.41 0.98 6.81
C PHE A 95 -3.35 1.89 6.18
N ILE A 96 -2.07 1.57 6.35
CA ILE A 96 -1.00 2.42 5.84
C ILE A 96 -1.13 2.58 4.32
N VAL A 97 -1.27 1.46 3.61
CA VAL A 97 -1.41 1.51 2.15
C VAL A 97 -2.70 2.23 1.76
N GLY A 98 -3.81 1.84 2.37
CA GLY A 98 -5.11 2.34 1.96
C GLY A 98 -5.30 3.82 2.23
N ILE A 99 -4.81 4.31 3.37
CA ILE A 99 -5.00 5.71 3.71
C ILE A 99 -4.20 6.62 2.78
N HIS A 100 -3.01 6.19 2.37
CA HIS A 100 -2.23 6.97 1.42
C HIS A 100 -2.94 7.05 0.07
N LEU A 101 -3.46 5.93 -0.41
CA LEU A 101 -4.20 5.93 -1.67
C LEU A 101 -5.47 6.75 -1.58
N ALA A 102 -6.20 6.66 -0.47
CA ALA A 102 -7.42 7.43 -0.30
C ALA A 102 -7.12 8.93 -0.32
N ARG A 103 -5.99 9.34 0.24
CA ARG A 103 -5.59 10.74 0.21
C ARG A 103 -5.20 11.19 -1.19
N PHE A 104 -4.35 10.40 -1.87
CA PHE A 104 -3.92 10.75 -3.22
C PHE A 104 -5.11 10.85 -4.16
N GLY A 105 -6.07 9.95 -4.00
CA GLY A 105 -7.20 9.86 -4.89
C GLY A 105 -8.49 10.45 -4.33
N ALA A 106 -8.39 11.42 -3.41
CA ALA A 106 -9.59 12.00 -2.79
C ALA A 106 -10.52 12.61 -3.82
N ARG A 107 -9.97 13.23 -4.87
CA ARG A 107 -10.79 13.83 -5.92
C ARG A 107 -11.59 12.79 -6.70
N ASP A 108 -11.06 11.57 -6.76
CA ASP A 108 -11.74 10.47 -7.44
C ASP A 108 -12.49 9.59 -6.45
N SER A 109 -12.54 9.99 -5.18
CA SER A 109 -13.24 9.26 -4.11
C SER A 109 -12.79 7.82 -4.00
N LEU A 110 -11.49 7.59 -4.07
CA LEU A 110 -10.97 6.24 -3.99
C LEU A 110 -11.27 5.63 -2.62
N ALA A 111 -11.78 4.43 -2.64
CA ALA A 111 -12.06 3.65 -1.43
C ALA A 111 -11.39 2.30 -1.58
N ILE A 112 -10.72 1.87 -0.52
CA ILE A 112 -9.96 0.63 -0.53
C ILE A 112 -10.59 -0.32 0.49
N SER A 113 -11.15 -1.42 0.02
CA SER A 113 -11.74 -2.46 0.87
C SER A 113 -10.92 -3.72 0.73
N TRP A 114 -10.37 -4.20 1.82
CA TRP A 114 -9.48 -5.35 1.81
C TRP A 114 -10.24 -6.64 2.10
N GLU A 115 -9.90 -7.68 1.36
CA GLU A 115 -10.44 -9.02 1.54
C GLU A 115 -9.30 -9.97 1.84
N ARG A 116 -9.46 -10.75 2.91
CA ARG A 116 -8.40 -11.63 3.38
C ARG A 116 -8.70 -13.08 3.03
N THR A 117 -7.63 -13.79 2.65
CA THR A 117 -7.77 -15.18 2.21
C THR A 117 -8.17 -16.12 3.34
N ASP A 118 -7.95 -15.73 4.60
CA ASP A 118 -8.32 -16.57 5.74
C ASP A 118 -9.78 -16.36 6.19
N GLY A 119 -10.51 -15.50 5.50
CA GLY A 119 -11.91 -15.23 5.84
C GLY A 119 -12.11 -14.22 6.94
N SER A 120 -11.05 -13.74 7.57
CA SER A 120 -11.19 -12.69 8.57
C SER A 120 -11.56 -11.38 7.88
N GLU A 121 -12.12 -10.47 8.68
CA GLU A 121 -12.62 -9.22 8.12
C GLU A 121 -11.48 -8.26 7.86
N GLY A 122 -11.36 -7.80 6.59
CA GLY A 122 -10.39 -6.77 6.24
C GLY A 122 -10.85 -5.39 6.63
N THR A 123 -9.93 -4.43 6.54
CA THR A 123 -10.24 -3.05 6.85
C THR A 123 -10.65 -2.29 5.60
N THR A 124 -11.17 -1.08 5.78
CA THR A 124 -11.57 -0.22 4.67
C THR A 124 -11.05 1.18 4.92
N GLN A 125 -10.48 1.80 3.87
CA GLN A 125 -9.99 3.16 3.94
C GLN A 125 -10.67 3.98 2.86
N GLY A 126 -11.04 5.23 3.20
CA GLY A 126 -11.72 6.11 2.27
C GLY A 126 -13.18 5.73 2.09
N PRO A 127 -13.86 6.42 1.18
CA PRO A 127 -13.37 7.57 0.42
C PRO A 127 -13.17 8.79 1.31
N LEU A 128 -12.22 9.63 0.92
CA LEU A 128 -11.95 10.88 1.60
C LEU A 128 -12.31 12.03 0.67
N THR A 129 -12.79 13.13 1.25
CA THR A 129 -13.00 14.34 0.45
C THR A 129 -11.73 15.18 0.45
N PRO A 130 -11.55 16.07 -0.56
CA PRO A 130 -10.41 16.97 -0.53
C PRO A 130 -10.37 17.83 0.73
N GLU A 131 -11.54 18.21 1.25
CA GLU A 131 -11.60 18.97 2.49
C GLU A 131 -11.08 18.18 3.69
N GLU A 132 -11.42 16.90 3.75
CA GLU A 132 -10.92 16.02 4.81
C GLU A 132 -9.42 15.86 4.73
N VAL A 133 -8.87 15.74 3.51
CA VAL A 133 -7.43 15.64 3.33
C VAL A 133 -6.74 16.90 3.81
N GLU A 134 -7.30 18.06 3.46
CA GLU A 134 -6.75 19.34 3.91
C GLU A 134 -6.79 19.47 5.42
N ALA A 135 -7.92 19.12 6.02
CA ALA A 135 -8.07 19.20 7.48
C ALA A 135 -7.06 18.31 8.18
N HIS A 136 -6.85 17.10 7.64
CA HIS A 136 -5.87 16.19 8.22
C HIS A 136 -4.46 16.74 8.11
N ALA A 137 -4.12 17.33 6.98
CA ALA A 137 -2.81 17.93 6.78
C ALA A 137 -2.57 19.09 7.75
N ARG A 138 -3.59 19.92 7.97
CA ARG A 138 -3.48 21.02 8.93
C ARG A 138 -3.28 20.51 10.34
N ALA A 139 -4.04 19.48 10.73
CA ALA A 139 -3.92 18.92 12.07
C ALA A 139 -2.55 18.31 12.28
N LYS A 140 -2.02 17.63 11.27
CA LYS A 140 -0.71 17.00 11.34
C LYS A 140 0.39 18.07 11.48
N LYS A 141 0.26 19.15 10.71
CA LYS A 141 1.22 20.24 10.79
C LYS A 141 1.20 20.90 12.17
N ALA A 142 0.00 21.16 12.70
CA ALA A 142 -0.13 21.76 14.02
C ALA A 142 0.46 20.87 15.10
N ALA A 143 0.27 19.55 14.99
CA ALA A 143 0.84 18.62 15.96
C ALA A 143 2.36 18.63 15.90
N ARG A 144 2.93 18.72 14.70
CA ARG A 144 4.38 18.78 14.56
C ARG A 144 4.94 20.07 15.14
N GLU A 145 4.26 21.18 14.90
CA GLU A 145 4.70 22.47 15.44
C GLU A 145 4.63 22.48 16.95
N ALA A 146 3.55 21.92 17.51
CA ALA A 146 3.43 21.83 18.96
C ALA A 146 4.51 20.94 19.56
N ALA A 147 4.82 19.83 18.88
CA ALA A 147 5.85 18.92 19.37
C ALA A 147 7.25 19.53 19.29
N GLY A 148 7.45 20.46 18.36
CA GLY A 148 8.72 21.11 18.18
C GLY A 148 8.99 22.23 19.18
N GLN A 149 7.99 22.57 20.00
CA GLN A 149 8.17 23.59 21.02
C GLN A 149 8.84 22.99 22.25
#